data_99a45caea66abc539c4a433fff1f7cc7
#
_entry.id   99a45caea66abc539c4a433fff1f7cc7
#
_cell.length_a   1.000
_cell.length_b   1.000
_cell.length_c   1.000
_cell.angle_alpha   90.00
_cell.angle_beta   90.00
_cell.angle_gamma   90.00
#
_symmetry.space_group_name_H-M   'P 1'
#
loop_
_entity.id
_entity.type
_entity.pdbx_description
1 polymer ?
#
loop_
_entity_poly.entity_id
_entity_poly.type
_entity_poly.pdbx_seq_one_letter_code
_entity_poly.pdbx_strand_id
1 'polypeptide(L)'
;MKNSKDYLKRVTADSPRLIPPKLPVGPLVVGGAEVFPGKRQKLDLPAARLPTGTMLSLPVTIINGKKPGPRLWLSAAIHGDELNGVDIIRRVTKALKPHRLSGSVIAVPVVNIFGLLEQSRYLPDRRDLNRAFPGSTRGSLASRLASLFMKEVVSQCTHGIDLHTAAIHRVNLPQIRANLEDPATYDVARAFGAPVMIHASIRDGSLRQAATKRNIPALVYEAGEALRFDEEAIQKGVDGIFRVMAYLEMYASTALSHPLDTQESRETRWVRASRGGIWHRSANLGDVVRHRQPLGFITDTFGDKPVQVRSPMEGVVIGHGQNPLVNQGDALVHVA
;
A
#
# COMPACT_ATOMS: atom_id res chain seq x y z
N MET A 1 -8.92 -30.18 9.03
CA MET A 1 -9.96 -29.15 8.94
C MET A 1 -10.39 -28.74 10.36
N LYS A 2 -9.67 -27.79 10.98
CA LYS A 2 -10.07 -27.22 12.29
C LYS A 2 -10.82 -25.91 12.00
N ASN A 3 -11.98 -25.81 12.60
CA ASN A 3 -13.05 -24.85 12.37
C ASN A 3 -12.60 -23.38 12.33
N SER A 4 -12.77 -22.71 11.19
CA SER A 4 -12.65 -21.24 11.02
C SER A 4 -13.67 -20.46 11.88
N LYS A 5 -14.72 -21.12 12.38
CA LYS A 5 -15.75 -20.50 13.23
C LYS A 5 -15.29 -20.18 14.66
N ASP A 6 -14.24 -20.84 15.16
CA ASP A 6 -13.75 -20.60 16.52
C ASP A 6 -12.79 -19.39 16.62
N TYR A 7 -12.20 -18.97 15.50
CA TYR A 7 -11.35 -17.77 15.47
C TYR A 7 -12.19 -16.48 15.45
N LEU A 8 -13.32 -16.50 14.76
CA LEU A 8 -14.26 -15.36 14.72
C LEU A 8 -14.90 -15.03 16.07
N LYS A 9 -14.92 -15.98 17.01
CA LYS A 9 -15.42 -15.76 18.38
C LYS A 9 -14.39 -15.08 19.30
N ARG A 10 -13.11 -14.94 18.89
CA ARG A 10 -12.06 -14.31 19.72
C ARG A 10 -11.81 -12.84 19.41
N VAL A 11 -12.36 -12.29 18.34
CA VAL A 11 -12.30 -10.85 18.02
C VAL A 11 -13.70 -10.27 18.23
N THR A 12 -14.20 -10.34 19.46
CA THR A 12 -15.36 -9.56 19.88
C THR A 12 -14.99 -8.08 20.01
N ALA A 13 -15.98 -7.21 19.92
CA ALA A 13 -15.84 -5.75 20.07
C ALA A 13 -15.18 -5.29 21.39
N ASP A 14 -14.86 -6.22 22.29
CA ASP A 14 -14.28 -6.02 23.63
C ASP A 14 -12.80 -6.43 23.77
N SER A 15 -12.08 -6.73 22.68
CA SER A 15 -10.63 -6.91 22.82
C SER A 15 -9.99 -5.58 23.20
N PRO A 16 -9.17 -5.52 24.28
CA PRO A 16 -8.53 -4.27 24.69
C PRO A 16 -7.72 -3.73 23.51
N ARG A 17 -7.96 -2.47 23.16
CA ARG A 17 -7.17 -1.77 22.13
C ARG A 17 -5.69 -1.95 22.48
N LEU A 18 -4.92 -2.50 21.57
CA LEU A 18 -3.47 -2.49 21.67
C LEU A 18 -3.01 -1.04 21.46
N ILE A 19 -2.87 -0.31 22.57
CA ILE A 19 -2.40 1.07 22.56
C ILE A 19 -0.93 1.04 22.10
N PRO A 20 -0.60 1.64 20.96
CA PRO A 20 0.77 1.63 20.48
C PRO A 20 1.69 2.39 21.47
N PRO A 21 2.98 2.03 21.57
CA PRO A 21 3.89 2.69 22.48
C PRO A 21 3.98 4.18 22.17
N LYS A 22 3.74 5.02 23.17
CA LYS A 22 3.91 6.48 23.03
C LYS A 22 5.40 6.79 23.16
N LEU A 23 6.05 7.04 22.05
CA LEU A 23 7.43 7.52 22.04
C LEU A 23 7.51 8.91 22.71
N PRO A 24 8.58 9.20 23.46
CA PRO A 24 8.75 10.49 24.12
C PRO A 24 8.89 11.62 23.10
N VAL A 25 8.55 12.83 23.52
CA VAL A 25 8.78 14.05 22.73
C VAL A 25 10.26 14.37 22.72
N GLY A 26 10.80 14.57 21.55
CA GLY A 26 12.21 14.94 21.38
C GLY A 26 12.51 15.26 19.92
N PRO A 27 13.72 15.71 19.62
CA PRO A 27 14.16 15.88 18.25
C PRO A 27 14.13 14.55 17.49
N LEU A 28 13.73 14.60 16.23
CA LEU A 28 13.74 13.46 15.32
C LEU A 28 14.84 13.66 14.29
N VAL A 29 15.79 12.71 14.24
CA VAL A 29 16.93 12.79 13.34
C VAL A 29 16.74 11.84 12.17
N VAL A 30 16.76 12.36 10.94
CA VAL A 30 16.70 11.59 9.69
C VAL A 30 17.74 12.13 8.73
N GLY A 31 18.61 11.26 8.22
CA GLY A 31 19.68 11.67 7.30
C GLY A 31 20.63 12.74 7.88
N GLY A 32 20.79 12.79 9.20
CA GLY A 32 21.58 13.78 9.91
C GLY A 32 20.85 15.12 10.15
N ALA A 33 19.67 15.34 9.62
CA ALA A 33 18.86 16.52 9.90
C ALA A 33 18.05 16.33 11.17
N GLU A 34 18.09 17.29 12.09
CA GLU A 34 17.37 17.29 13.35
C GLU A 34 16.09 18.14 13.27
N VAL A 35 14.95 17.53 13.49
CA VAL A 35 13.63 18.19 13.43
C VAL A 35 13.04 18.27 14.83
N PHE A 36 12.95 19.47 15.39
CA PHE A 36 12.43 19.72 16.73
C PHE A 36 10.91 19.52 16.84
N PRO A 37 10.39 19.23 18.04
CA PRO A 37 8.96 19.13 18.29
C PRO A 37 8.17 20.36 17.84
N GLY A 38 7.02 20.14 17.21
CA GLY A 38 6.17 21.19 16.66
C GLY A 38 6.63 21.75 15.32
N LYS A 39 7.66 21.16 14.71
CA LYS A 39 8.19 21.59 13.42
C LYS A 39 7.84 20.64 12.29
N ARG A 40 7.86 21.18 11.08
CA ARG A 40 7.85 20.45 9.82
C ARG A 40 9.11 20.82 9.06
N GLN A 41 9.75 19.82 8.48
CA GLN A 41 10.92 20.01 7.62
C GLN A 41 10.83 19.08 6.40
N LYS A 42 11.22 19.61 5.26
CA LYS A 42 11.52 18.84 4.06
C LYS A 42 13.03 18.71 3.94
N LEU A 43 13.48 17.55 3.54
CA LEU A 43 14.89 17.26 3.32
C LEU A 43 15.05 16.31 2.13
N ASP A 44 16.21 16.38 1.53
CA ASP A 44 16.64 15.48 0.47
C ASP A 44 17.65 14.50 1.07
N LEU A 45 17.23 13.23 1.25
CA LEU A 45 18.07 12.17 1.79
C LEU A 45 18.93 11.58 0.68
N PRO A 46 20.27 11.80 0.68
CA PRO A 46 21.14 11.34 -0.39
C PRO A 46 21.09 9.82 -0.56
N ALA A 47 20.78 9.35 -1.78
CA ALA A 47 20.54 7.95 -2.06
C ALA A 47 21.58 7.35 -3.01
N ALA A 48 21.86 8.00 -4.13
CA ALA A 48 22.81 7.52 -5.12
C ALA A 48 23.39 8.68 -5.94
N ARG A 49 24.61 8.50 -6.43
CA ARG A 49 25.27 9.44 -7.34
C ARG A 49 25.18 8.91 -8.77
N LEU A 50 24.70 9.76 -9.67
CA LEU A 50 24.69 9.45 -11.10
C LEU A 50 26.11 9.44 -11.68
N PRO A 51 26.35 8.79 -12.83
CA PRO A 51 27.63 8.85 -13.54
C PRO A 51 28.09 10.29 -13.85
N THR A 52 27.17 11.23 -14.00
CA THR A 52 27.43 12.67 -14.17
C THR A 52 27.93 13.38 -12.89
N GLY A 53 27.97 12.67 -11.76
CA GLY A 53 28.30 13.26 -10.46
C GLY A 53 27.11 13.85 -9.71
N THR A 54 25.95 13.98 -10.33
CA THR A 54 24.73 14.51 -9.70
C THR A 54 24.23 13.57 -8.59
N MET A 55 23.94 14.12 -7.39
CA MET A 55 23.32 13.35 -6.31
C MET A 55 21.83 13.22 -6.52
N LEU A 56 21.33 11.99 -6.54
CA LEU A 56 19.91 11.70 -6.43
C LEU A 56 19.54 11.44 -4.97
N SER A 57 18.44 12.04 -4.52
CA SER A 57 18.03 12.00 -3.14
C SER A 57 16.55 11.59 -3.01
N LEU A 58 16.21 10.88 -1.93
CA LEU A 58 14.81 10.63 -1.57
C LEU A 58 14.23 11.92 -0.98
N PRO A 59 13.09 12.41 -1.51
CA PRO A 59 12.37 13.51 -0.91
C PRO A 59 11.69 13.05 0.38
N VAL A 60 12.02 13.63 1.51
CA VAL A 60 11.45 13.27 2.81
C VAL A 60 10.77 14.50 3.43
N THR A 61 9.57 14.32 3.94
CA THR A 61 8.89 15.31 4.79
C THR A 61 8.75 14.75 6.19
N ILE A 62 9.31 15.42 7.16
CA ILE A 62 9.18 15.09 8.58
C ILE A 62 8.23 16.08 9.22
N ILE A 63 7.24 15.56 9.95
CA ILE A 63 6.32 16.34 10.76
C ILE A 63 6.45 15.83 12.19
N ASN A 64 7.11 16.57 13.04
CA ASN A 64 7.34 16.20 14.43
C ASN A 64 6.33 16.92 15.33
N GLY A 65 5.47 16.15 16.01
CA GLY A 65 4.41 16.67 16.89
C GLY A 65 4.95 17.23 18.19
N LYS A 66 4.08 17.92 18.96
CA LYS A 66 4.42 18.48 20.28
C LYS A 66 4.09 17.56 21.45
N LYS A 67 3.42 16.44 21.21
CA LYS A 67 2.96 15.51 22.24
C LYS A 67 3.55 14.12 22.03
N PRO A 68 3.76 13.34 23.09
CA PRO A 68 4.16 11.93 22.96
C PRO A 68 3.15 11.16 22.12
N GLY A 69 3.64 10.20 21.34
CA GLY A 69 2.76 9.37 20.49
C GLY A 69 3.53 8.45 19.58
N PRO A 70 2.82 7.67 18.75
CA PRO A 70 3.43 6.79 17.77
C PRO A 70 4.18 7.57 16.68
N ARG A 71 5.01 6.85 15.94
CA ARG A 71 5.66 7.39 14.75
C ARG A 71 5.24 6.57 13.54
N LEU A 72 4.62 7.25 12.57
CA LEU A 72 4.07 6.65 11.36
C LEU A 72 4.95 7.00 10.15
N TRP A 73 5.41 6.00 9.37
CA TRP A 73 5.91 6.31 8.04
C TRP A 73 4.80 6.17 7.00
N LEU A 74 4.87 7.02 5.98
CA LEU A 74 4.12 6.93 4.74
C LEU A 74 5.09 6.81 3.58
N SER A 75 4.96 5.80 2.75
CA SER A 75 5.78 5.60 1.55
C SER A 75 4.93 5.43 0.31
N ALA A 76 5.46 5.87 -0.83
CA ALA A 76 4.85 5.67 -2.13
C ALA A 76 5.92 5.54 -3.21
N ALA A 77 5.50 5.19 -4.42
CA ALA A 77 6.36 5.02 -5.57
C ALA A 77 7.60 4.16 -5.27
N ILE A 78 7.43 3.04 -4.52
CA ILE A 78 8.40 1.94 -4.50
C ILE A 78 8.51 1.33 -5.90
N HIS A 79 7.40 1.30 -6.63
CA HIS A 79 7.37 1.16 -8.07
C HIS A 79 7.17 2.56 -8.66
N GLY A 80 8.08 2.99 -9.53
CA GLY A 80 8.13 4.39 -9.95
C GLY A 80 6.97 4.84 -10.83
N ASP A 81 6.22 3.90 -11.39
CA ASP A 81 5.01 4.13 -12.19
C ASP A 81 3.72 4.23 -11.35
N GLU A 82 3.76 3.98 -10.03
CA GLU A 82 2.59 3.97 -9.15
C GLU A 82 2.41 5.34 -8.44
N LEU A 83 1.58 6.22 -9.00
CA LEU A 83 1.59 7.66 -8.64
C LEU A 83 0.52 8.11 -7.65
N ASN A 84 -0.58 7.37 -7.45
CA ASN A 84 -1.66 7.78 -6.53
C ASN A 84 -1.14 8.07 -5.11
N GLY A 85 -0.21 7.22 -4.63
CA GLY A 85 0.40 7.37 -3.33
C GLY A 85 1.20 8.67 -3.15
N VAL A 86 1.79 9.18 -4.23
CA VAL A 86 2.53 10.46 -4.21
C VAL A 86 1.57 11.61 -3.89
N ASP A 87 0.40 11.63 -4.53
CA ASP A 87 -0.59 12.69 -4.28
C ASP A 87 -1.30 12.52 -2.94
N ILE A 88 -1.56 11.27 -2.50
CA ILE A 88 -2.07 10.99 -1.15
C ILE A 88 -1.13 11.59 -0.10
N ILE A 89 0.17 11.30 -0.17
CA ILE A 89 1.17 11.83 0.77
C ILE A 89 1.23 13.36 0.72
N ARG A 90 1.16 13.95 -0.46
CA ARG A 90 1.11 15.42 -0.63
C ARG A 90 -0.09 16.02 0.11
N ARG A 91 -1.30 15.46 -0.07
CA ARG A 91 -2.54 15.94 0.58
C ARG A 91 -2.48 15.77 2.10
N VAL A 92 -2.09 14.59 2.58
CA VAL A 92 -1.96 14.31 4.02
C VAL A 92 -0.95 15.24 4.66
N THR A 93 0.27 15.35 4.12
CA THR A 93 1.30 16.20 4.69
C THR A 93 0.92 17.68 4.67
N LYS A 94 0.20 18.15 3.65
CA LYS A 94 -0.30 19.55 3.58
C LYS A 94 -1.34 19.83 4.67
N ALA A 95 -2.25 18.88 4.94
CA ALA A 95 -3.32 19.04 5.91
C ALA A 95 -2.85 18.96 7.37
N LEU A 96 -1.84 18.16 7.69
CA LEU A 96 -1.33 17.98 9.04
C LEU A 96 -0.77 19.29 9.60
N LYS A 97 -1.07 19.57 10.88
CA LYS A 97 -0.53 20.70 11.64
C LYS A 97 0.35 20.16 12.77
N PRO A 98 1.67 20.46 12.81
CA PRO A 98 2.58 19.88 13.79
C PRO A 98 2.17 20.10 15.25
N HIS A 99 1.58 21.26 15.58
CA HIS A 99 1.12 21.58 16.95
C HIS A 99 -0.11 20.77 17.39
N ARG A 100 -0.86 20.14 16.46
CA ARG A 100 -2.00 19.26 16.74
C ARG A 100 -1.64 17.78 16.72
N LEU A 101 -0.42 17.43 16.27
CA LEU A 101 0.05 16.06 16.11
C LEU A 101 0.62 15.53 17.43
N SER A 102 0.21 14.32 17.81
CA SER A 102 0.86 13.48 18.82
C SER A 102 1.77 12.47 18.09
N GLY A 103 3.01 12.32 18.55
CA GLY A 103 4.01 11.55 17.83
C GLY A 103 4.51 12.25 16.56
N SER A 104 4.90 11.49 15.55
CA SER A 104 5.53 12.05 14.35
C SER A 104 5.13 11.31 13.08
N VAL A 105 5.24 12.00 11.94
CA VAL A 105 5.09 11.40 10.60
C VAL A 105 6.37 11.60 9.80
N ILE A 106 6.89 10.51 9.22
CA ILE A 106 7.97 10.52 8.23
C ILE A 106 7.36 10.11 6.89
N ALA A 107 7.25 11.03 5.94
CA ALA A 107 6.61 10.81 4.66
C ALA A 107 7.61 10.87 3.50
N VAL A 108 7.67 9.80 2.72
CA VAL A 108 8.55 9.65 1.56
C VAL A 108 7.69 9.39 0.33
N PRO A 109 7.31 10.45 -0.41
CA PRO A 109 6.40 10.32 -1.54
C PRO A 109 6.99 9.52 -2.71
N VAL A 110 8.32 9.46 -2.82
CA VAL A 110 9.01 8.71 -3.87
C VAL A 110 10.17 7.95 -3.26
N VAL A 111 10.04 6.63 -3.17
CA VAL A 111 11.13 5.76 -2.71
C VAL A 111 12.03 5.33 -3.87
N ASN A 112 11.45 5.02 -5.04
CA ASN A 112 12.18 4.66 -6.25
C ASN A 112 12.28 5.87 -7.21
N ILE A 113 13.22 6.76 -6.92
CA ILE A 113 13.45 7.97 -7.75
C ILE A 113 13.85 7.65 -9.19
N PHE A 114 14.59 6.57 -9.41
CA PHE A 114 14.97 6.15 -10.76
C PHE A 114 13.75 5.66 -11.56
N GLY A 115 12.96 4.79 -10.94
CA GLY A 115 11.74 4.28 -11.57
C GLY A 115 10.74 5.41 -11.86
N LEU A 116 10.63 6.44 -10.99
CA LEU A 116 9.79 7.60 -11.23
C LEU A 116 10.23 8.36 -12.50
N LEU A 117 11.52 8.60 -12.66
CA LEU A 117 12.06 9.32 -13.82
C LEU A 117 11.82 8.55 -15.14
N GLU A 118 11.89 7.23 -15.09
CA GLU A 118 11.68 6.36 -16.25
C GLU A 118 10.22 5.89 -16.39
N GLN A 119 9.33 6.33 -15.48
CA GLN A 119 7.93 5.88 -15.45
C GLN A 119 7.82 4.35 -15.44
N SER A 120 8.70 3.72 -14.69
CA SER A 120 8.89 2.26 -14.66
C SER A 120 8.75 1.72 -13.24
N ARG A 121 8.23 0.49 -13.16
CA ARG A 121 8.21 -0.29 -11.93
C ARG A 121 9.62 -0.52 -11.36
N TYR A 122 10.59 -0.70 -12.25
CA TYR A 122 11.92 -1.21 -11.93
C TYR A 122 12.95 -0.08 -11.74
N LEU A 123 14.09 -0.44 -11.14
CA LEU A 123 15.30 0.38 -11.16
C LEU A 123 16.11 0.15 -12.45
N PRO A 124 17.12 0.99 -12.75
CA PRO A 124 17.99 0.83 -13.92
C PRO A 124 18.70 -0.54 -14.01
N ASP A 125 18.94 -1.19 -12.86
CA ASP A 125 19.48 -2.55 -12.80
C ASP A 125 18.42 -3.64 -13.02
N ARG A 126 17.21 -3.27 -13.48
CA ARG A 126 16.04 -4.12 -13.76
C ARG A 126 15.50 -4.87 -12.53
N ARG A 127 15.84 -4.44 -11.34
CA ARG A 127 15.36 -5.06 -10.10
C ARG A 127 14.09 -4.38 -9.62
N ASP A 128 13.18 -5.20 -9.07
CA ASP A 128 12.03 -4.74 -8.30
C ASP A 128 12.53 -4.34 -6.89
N LEU A 129 12.40 -3.05 -6.55
CA LEU A 129 12.82 -2.56 -5.24
C LEU A 129 12.07 -3.27 -4.11
N ASN A 130 10.79 -3.63 -4.33
CA ASN A 130 9.98 -4.37 -3.36
C ASN A 130 10.28 -5.88 -3.32
N ARG A 131 11.49 -6.27 -3.76
CA ARG A 131 12.13 -7.58 -3.59
C ARG A 131 13.55 -7.45 -3.04
N ALA A 132 13.96 -6.24 -2.66
CA ALA A 132 15.32 -5.97 -2.21
C ALA A 132 15.43 -5.63 -0.73
N PHE A 133 14.31 -5.54 0.01
CA PHE A 133 14.31 -5.27 1.45
C PHE A 133 14.70 -6.50 2.29
N PRO A 134 15.42 -6.31 3.42
CA PRO A 134 15.84 -5.04 4.03
C PRO A 134 17.03 -4.35 3.38
N GLY A 135 17.65 -4.97 2.40
CA GLY A 135 18.79 -4.43 1.69
C GLY A 135 20.14 -4.52 2.44
N SER A 136 21.17 -3.99 1.79
CA SER A 136 22.54 -3.94 2.30
C SER A 136 23.27 -2.73 1.71
N THR A 137 24.14 -2.11 2.49
CA THR A 137 24.97 -0.96 2.06
C THR A 137 26.02 -1.34 1.00
N ARG A 138 26.33 -2.63 0.84
CA ARG A 138 27.31 -3.16 -0.10
C ARG A 138 26.66 -3.92 -1.27
N GLY A 139 25.33 -3.92 -1.35
CA GLY A 139 24.59 -4.65 -2.40
C GLY A 139 24.41 -3.86 -3.70
N SER A 140 23.52 -4.37 -4.56
CA SER A 140 23.06 -3.69 -5.78
C SER A 140 22.43 -2.33 -5.48
N LEU A 141 22.15 -1.54 -6.50
CA LEU A 141 21.48 -0.23 -6.35
C LEU A 141 20.15 -0.40 -5.58
N ALA A 142 19.31 -1.37 -5.96
CA ALA A 142 18.06 -1.69 -5.26
C ALA A 142 18.31 -2.03 -3.77
N SER A 143 19.31 -2.87 -3.49
CA SER A 143 19.64 -3.30 -2.12
C SER A 143 20.14 -2.13 -1.26
N ARG A 144 20.94 -1.23 -1.83
CA ARG A 144 21.43 -0.03 -1.13
C ARG A 144 20.33 0.96 -0.83
N LEU A 145 19.43 1.19 -1.79
CA LEU A 145 18.27 2.06 -1.61
C LEU A 145 17.31 1.50 -0.54
N ALA A 146 17.03 0.19 -0.58
CA ALA A 146 16.25 -0.49 0.44
C ALA A 146 16.89 -0.35 1.84
N SER A 147 18.21 -0.55 1.94
CA SER A 147 18.95 -0.41 3.21
C SER A 147 18.89 1.01 3.76
N LEU A 148 19.05 2.02 2.92
CA LEU A 148 18.91 3.43 3.30
C LEU A 148 17.51 3.72 3.86
N PHE A 149 16.47 3.31 3.13
CA PHE A 149 15.09 3.51 3.55
C PHE A 149 14.77 2.80 4.87
N MET A 150 15.23 1.55 5.02
CA MET A 150 15.06 0.80 6.27
C MET A 150 15.76 1.49 7.45
N LYS A 151 16.98 2.00 7.26
CA LYS A 151 17.77 2.64 8.31
C LYS A 151 17.19 3.99 8.71
N GLU A 152 16.95 4.87 7.76
CA GLU A 152 16.63 6.27 8.02
C GLU A 152 15.14 6.51 8.27
N VAL A 153 14.25 5.61 7.80
CA VAL A 153 12.80 5.78 7.89
C VAL A 153 12.16 4.69 8.75
N VAL A 154 12.18 3.44 8.27
CA VAL A 154 11.36 2.37 8.88
C VAL A 154 11.78 2.05 10.32
N SER A 155 13.08 1.94 10.58
CA SER A 155 13.61 1.58 11.92
C SER A 155 13.27 2.61 13.01
N GLN A 156 12.86 3.80 12.62
CA GLN A 156 12.48 4.86 13.55
C GLN A 156 10.97 4.88 13.83
N CYS A 157 10.19 4.11 13.08
CA CYS A 157 8.73 4.15 13.12
C CYS A 157 8.13 3.00 13.90
N THR A 158 6.94 3.21 14.46
CA THR A 158 6.14 2.20 15.16
C THR A 158 5.11 1.56 14.25
N HIS A 159 4.71 2.24 13.17
CA HIS A 159 3.71 1.81 12.19
C HIS A 159 4.09 2.30 10.80
N GLY A 160 3.53 1.68 9.77
CA GLY A 160 3.72 2.11 8.40
C GLY A 160 2.57 1.85 7.45
N ILE A 161 2.48 2.71 6.45
CA ILE A 161 1.54 2.56 5.33
C ILE A 161 2.31 2.78 4.04
N ASP A 162 2.34 1.74 3.22
CA ASP A 162 2.96 1.76 1.89
C ASP A 162 1.87 1.86 0.82
N LEU A 163 1.98 2.86 -0.04
CA LEU A 163 0.92 3.24 -0.97
C LEU A 163 1.27 2.82 -2.39
N HIS A 164 0.45 1.96 -2.95
CA HIS A 164 0.60 1.35 -4.27
C HIS A 164 -0.61 1.57 -5.16
N THR A 165 -0.45 1.26 -6.44
CA THR A 165 -1.53 1.03 -7.40
C THR A 165 -1.42 -0.40 -7.95
N ALA A 166 -2.37 -0.81 -8.80
CA ALA A 166 -2.12 -1.92 -9.70
C ALA A 166 -0.98 -1.57 -10.68
N ALA A 167 -0.33 -2.60 -11.19
CA ALA A 167 0.64 -2.43 -12.27
C ALA A 167 -0.03 -1.88 -13.55
N ILE A 168 0.78 -1.43 -14.49
CA ILE A 168 0.32 -0.92 -15.79
C ILE A 168 -0.64 -1.90 -16.48
N HIS A 169 -1.69 -1.38 -17.11
CA HIS A 169 -2.81 -2.13 -17.72
C HIS A 169 -3.63 -2.98 -16.75
N ARG A 170 -3.57 -2.70 -15.47
CA ARG A 170 -4.45 -3.29 -14.44
C ARG A 170 -4.99 -2.21 -13.53
N VAL A 171 -6.15 -2.44 -12.99
CA VAL A 171 -6.76 -1.53 -12.01
C VAL A 171 -7.18 -2.33 -10.78
N ASN A 172 -6.99 -1.74 -9.60
CA ASN A 172 -7.43 -2.29 -8.32
C ASN A 172 -8.53 -1.43 -7.70
N LEU A 173 -9.54 -2.12 -7.16
CA LEU A 173 -10.43 -1.53 -6.17
C LEU A 173 -9.59 -1.10 -4.95
N PRO A 174 -9.87 0.04 -4.31
CA PRO A 174 -9.21 0.42 -3.07
C PRO A 174 -9.26 -0.69 -2.03
N GLN A 175 -8.09 -1.20 -1.64
CA GLN A 175 -7.97 -2.36 -0.75
C GLN A 175 -6.73 -2.25 0.15
N ILE A 176 -6.80 -2.87 1.32
CA ILE A 176 -5.65 -3.07 2.20
C ILE A 176 -5.15 -4.51 2.07
N ARG A 177 -3.85 -4.67 1.94
CA ARG A 177 -3.16 -5.96 2.06
C ARG A 177 -2.30 -5.95 3.32
N ALA A 178 -2.57 -6.86 4.23
CA ALA A 178 -1.93 -6.92 5.54
C ALA A 178 -1.81 -8.35 6.05
N ASN A 179 -1.02 -8.55 7.11
CA ASN A 179 -1.07 -9.76 7.91
C ASN A 179 -2.25 -9.64 8.91
N LEU A 180 -3.39 -10.18 8.55
CA LEU A 180 -4.60 -10.13 9.39
C LEU A 180 -4.58 -11.14 10.56
N GLU A 181 -3.51 -11.92 10.70
CA GLU A 181 -3.31 -12.81 11.85
C GLU A 181 -2.59 -12.10 13.01
N ASP A 182 -1.89 -11.00 12.71
CA ASP A 182 -1.30 -10.15 13.73
C ASP A 182 -2.33 -9.14 14.24
N PRO A 183 -2.72 -9.19 15.52
CA PRO A 183 -3.79 -8.35 16.06
C PRO A 183 -3.53 -6.85 15.89
N ALA A 184 -2.30 -6.40 16.09
CA ALA A 184 -1.95 -4.98 15.94
C ALA A 184 -2.11 -4.51 14.49
N THR A 185 -1.66 -5.32 13.52
CA THR A 185 -1.81 -5.04 12.10
C THR A 185 -3.28 -5.10 11.66
N TYR A 186 -4.04 -6.06 12.19
CA TYR A 186 -5.47 -6.21 11.93
C TYR A 186 -6.26 -4.96 12.35
N ASP A 187 -6.02 -4.47 13.56
CA ASP A 187 -6.72 -3.30 14.09
C ASP A 187 -6.42 -2.03 13.27
N VAL A 188 -5.16 -1.84 12.86
CA VAL A 188 -4.76 -0.73 12.00
C VAL A 188 -5.38 -0.87 10.59
N ALA A 189 -5.47 -2.09 10.05
CA ALA A 189 -6.11 -2.36 8.76
C ALA A 189 -7.62 -2.05 8.80
N ARG A 190 -8.32 -2.46 9.86
CA ARG A 190 -9.72 -2.10 10.09
C ARG A 190 -9.91 -0.60 10.24
N ALA A 191 -9.04 0.03 11.00
CA ALA A 191 -9.10 1.49 11.20
C ALA A 191 -8.91 2.26 9.89
N PHE A 192 -8.11 1.75 8.96
CA PHE A 192 -7.95 2.35 7.63
C PHE A 192 -9.30 2.42 6.89
N GLY A 193 -10.11 1.37 6.95
CA GLY A 193 -11.47 1.34 6.40
C GLY A 193 -11.52 1.38 4.87
N ALA A 194 -10.66 0.65 4.19
CA ALA A 194 -10.81 0.41 2.76
C ALA A 194 -12.03 -0.51 2.49
N PRO A 195 -12.64 -0.47 1.31
CA PRO A 195 -13.75 -1.36 0.96
C PRO A 195 -13.45 -2.84 1.20
N VAL A 196 -12.21 -3.26 0.94
CA VAL A 196 -11.76 -4.64 1.16
C VAL A 196 -10.44 -4.65 1.91
N MET A 197 -10.31 -5.52 2.91
CA MET A 197 -9.03 -5.87 3.52
C MET A 197 -8.71 -7.34 3.28
N ILE A 198 -7.49 -7.62 2.85
CA ILE A 198 -7.05 -8.93 2.37
C ILE A 198 -5.94 -9.43 3.27
N HIS A 199 -6.14 -10.65 3.82
CA HIS A 199 -5.02 -11.37 4.39
C HIS A 199 -4.05 -11.74 3.27
N ALA A 200 -2.89 -11.11 3.26
CA ALA A 200 -1.89 -11.37 2.24
C ALA A 200 -0.66 -11.99 2.87
N SER A 201 -0.30 -13.18 2.38
CA SER A 201 0.97 -13.81 2.74
C SER A 201 2.14 -12.85 2.48
N ILE A 202 3.14 -12.95 3.33
CA ILE A 202 4.34 -12.11 3.23
C ILE A 202 5.15 -12.57 2.03
N ARG A 203 5.50 -11.64 1.13
CA ARG A 203 6.41 -11.90 0.01
C ARG A 203 7.84 -11.61 0.42
N ASP A 204 8.75 -12.53 0.13
CA ASP A 204 10.16 -12.37 0.44
C ASP A 204 10.77 -11.14 -0.23
N GLY A 205 11.59 -10.43 0.53
CA GLY A 205 12.26 -9.21 0.09
C GLY A 205 11.35 -7.97 -0.01
N SER A 206 10.08 -8.04 0.41
CA SER A 206 9.19 -6.88 0.42
C SER A 206 9.43 -5.96 1.63
N LEU A 207 9.10 -4.68 1.48
CA LEU A 207 9.13 -3.72 2.59
C LEU A 207 8.27 -4.19 3.77
N ARG A 208 7.07 -4.68 3.49
CA ARG A 208 6.17 -5.21 4.50
C ARG A 208 6.81 -6.37 5.28
N GLN A 209 7.49 -7.30 4.61
CA GLN A 209 8.23 -8.38 5.29
C GLN A 209 9.31 -7.82 6.22
N ALA A 210 10.10 -6.88 5.72
CA ALA A 210 11.19 -6.30 6.49
C ALA A 210 10.70 -5.54 7.72
N ALA A 211 9.55 -4.88 7.64
CA ALA A 211 8.87 -4.22 8.76
C ALA A 211 8.31 -5.24 9.76
N THR A 212 7.58 -6.26 9.29
CA THR A 212 7.01 -7.33 10.14
C THR A 212 8.11 -8.06 10.93
N LYS A 213 9.27 -8.35 10.32
CA LYS A 213 10.42 -8.94 11.02
C LYS A 213 10.99 -8.06 12.15
N ARG A 214 10.61 -6.78 12.17
CA ARG A 214 10.94 -5.82 13.25
C ARG A 214 9.77 -5.56 14.19
N ASN A 215 8.70 -6.35 14.11
CA ASN A 215 7.46 -6.18 14.87
C ASN A 215 6.82 -4.81 14.64
N ILE A 216 6.92 -4.26 13.43
CA ILE A 216 6.30 -3.01 13.04
C ILE A 216 5.08 -3.33 12.17
N PRO A 217 3.85 -3.06 12.65
CA PRO A 217 2.64 -3.16 11.83
C PRO A 217 2.75 -2.32 10.56
N ALA A 218 2.57 -2.97 9.42
CA ALA A 218 2.70 -2.32 8.12
C ALA A 218 1.55 -2.73 7.19
N LEU A 219 0.85 -1.74 6.66
CA LEU A 219 -0.20 -1.89 5.67
C LEU A 219 0.33 -1.61 4.27
N VAL A 220 -0.21 -2.31 3.29
CA VAL A 220 -0.11 -1.92 1.88
C VAL A 220 -1.51 -1.50 1.43
N TYR A 221 -1.65 -0.25 1.02
CA TYR A 221 -2.83 0.26 0.35
C TYR A 221 -2.63 0.16 -1.15
N GLU A 222 -3.51 -0.54 -1.85
CA GLU A 222 -3.48 -0.65 -3.31
C GLU A 222 -4.79 -0.11 -3.90
N ALA A 223 -4.71 0.84 -4.85
CA ALA A 223 -5.89 1.41 -5.48
C ALA A 223 -5.57 2.07 -6.82
N GLY A 224 -6.45 1.89 -7.82
CA GLY A 224 -6.30 2.46 -9.15
C GLY A 224 -5.27 1.76 -10.03
N GLU A 225 -4.77 2.45 -11.04
CA GLU A 225 -3.82 1.99 -12.05
C GLU A 225 -2.51 2.80 -12.01
N ALA A 226 -1.41 2.20 -12.47
CA ALA A 226 -0.14 2.90 -12.68
C ALA A 226 -0.27 4.02 -13.72
N LEU A 227 0.59 5.04 -13.61
CA LEU A 227 0.72 6.21 -14.51
C LEU A 227 -0.57 7.05 -14.65
N ARG A 228 -1.51 6.94 -13.71
CA ARG A 228 -2.75 7.72 -13.68
C ARG A 228 -3.06 8.19 -12.28
N PHE A 229 -3.68 9.36 -12.17
CA PHE A 229 -4.37 9.75 -10.94
C PHE A 229 -5.82 9.26 -10.98
N ASP A 230 -6.21 8.59 -9.91
CA ASP A 230 -7.59 8.18 -9.63
C ASP A 230 -8.04 8.94 -8.39
N GLU A 231 -8.89 9.94 -8.60
CA GLU A 231 -9.30 10.86 -7.53
C GLU A 231 -10.05 10.14 -6.39
N GLU A 232 -10.89 9.17 -6.73
CA GLU A 232 -11.62 8.39 -5.72
C GLU A 232 -10.67 7.53 -4.89
N ALA A 233 -9.72 6.85 -5.55
CA ALA A 233 -8.68 6.07 -4.88
C ALA A 233 -7.78 6.94 -3.99
N ILE A 234 -7.40 8.14 -4.49
CA ILE A 234 -6.60 9.11 -3.73
C ILE A 234 -7.36 9.58 -2.49
N GLN A 235 -8.62 9.98 -2.64
CA GLN A 235 -9.41 10.48 -1.51
C GLN A 235 -9.62 9.39 -0.44
N LYS A 236 -9.95 8.15 -0.84
CA LYS A 236 -10.05 7.01 0.07
C LYS A 236 -8.73 6.72 0.80
N GLY A 237 -7.60 6.89 0.13
CA GLY A 237 -6.28 6.76 0.73
C GLY A 237 -5.99 7.83 1.78
N VAL A 238 -6.31 9.09 1.48
CA VAL A 238 -6.19 10.23 2.41
C VAL A 238 -7.06 9.99 3.65
N ASP A 239 -8.32 9.66 3.46
CA ASP A 239 -9.27 9.43 4.56
C ASP A 239 -8.84 8.23 5.42
N GLY A 240 -8.36 7.15 4.78
CA GLY A 240 -7.86 5.97 5.46
C GLY A 240 -6.66 6.27 6.36
N ILE A 241 -5.71 7.06 5.88
CA ILE A 241 -4.55 7.49 6.70
C ILE A 241 -5.02 8.32 7.89
N PHE A 242 -5.95 9.26 7.72
CA PHE A 242 -6.48 10.04 8.84
C PHE A 242 -7.26 9.18 9.85
N ARG A 243 -8.00 8.16 9.41
CA ARG A 243 -8.65 7.19 10.30
C ARG A 243 -7.61 6.40 11.11
N VAL A 244 -6.55 5.91 10.47
CA VAL A 244 -5.44 5.27 11.18
C VAL A 244 -4.81 6.21 12.19
N MET A 245 -4.54 7.46 11.83
CA MET A 245 -3.99 8.44 12.75
C MET A 245 -4.93 8.75 13.93
N ALA A 246 -6.24 8.75 13.71
CA ALA A 246 -7.23 8.92 14.78
C ALA A 246 -7.27 7.68 15.69
N TYR A 247 -7.24 6.47 15.13
CA TYR A 247 -7.16 5.22 15.87
C TYR A 247 -5.90 5.14 16.76
N LEU A 248 -4.76 5.58 16.22
CA LEU A 248 -3.47 5.65 16.92
C LEU A 248 -3.35 6.84 17.88
N GLU A 249 -4.39 7.62 18.08
CA GLU A 249 -4.41 8.85 18.91
C GLU A 249 -3.37 9.91 18.45
N MET A 250 -2.96 9.86 17.19
CA MET A 250 -1.98 10.80 16.63
C MET A 250 -2.61 12.13 16.22
N TYR A 251 -3.79 12.10 15.62
CA TYR A 251 -4.42 13.28 15.07
C TYR A 251 -5.94 13.19 15.08
N ALA A 252 -6.60 14.10 15.78
CA ALA A 252 -8.06 14.14 15.80
C ALA A 252 -8.60 14.56 14.42
N SER A 253 -9.47 13.76 13.85
CA SER A 253 -10.18 14.07 12.61
C SER A 253 -11.68 13.96 12.84
N THR A 254 -12.41 15.03 12.55
CA THR A 254 -13.87 15.09 12.69
C THR A 254 -14.62 14.46 11.50
N ALA A 255 -13.92 14.20 10.40
CA ALA A 255 -14.51 13.72 9.14
C ALA A 255 -14.81 12.20 9.10
N LEU A 256 -14.59 11.46 10.21
CA LEU A 256 -14.42 10.01 10.12
C LEU A 256 -15.25 9.21 11.13
N SER A 257 -16.44 9.69 11.46
CA SER A 257 -17.31 9.15 12.52
C SER A 257 -18.18 7.95 12.13
N HIS A 258 -18.11 7.46 10.91
CA HIS A 258 -18.90 6.31 10.50
C HIS A 258 -18.07 5.05 10.37
N PRO A 259 -18.51 3.92 10.99
CA PRO A 259 -17.92 2.61 10.70
C PRO A 259 -18.09 2.33 9.20
N LEU A 260 -17.00 1.98 8.52
CA LEU A 260 -17.05 1.54 7.14
C LEU A 260 -17.27 0.03 7.15
N ASP A 261 -18.17 -0.42 6.30
CA ASP A 261 -18.36 -1.86 6.04
C ASP A 261 -17.18 -2.34 5.18
N THR A 262 -16.12 -2.79 5.87
CA THR A 262 -14.93 -3.33 5.24
C THR A 262 -15.07 -4.84 5.10
N GLN A 263 -15.11 -5.34 3.88
CA GLN A 263 -15.13 -6.77 3.63
C GLN A 263 -13.74 -7.38 3.93
N GLU A 264 -13.70 -8.41 4.79
CA GLU A 264 -12.48 -9.18 5.02
C GLU A 264 -12.41 -10.37 4.05
N SER A 265 -11.27 -10.55 3.40
CA SER A 265 -10.98 -11.71 2.57
C SER A 265 -9.68 -12.39 2.97
N ARG A 266 -9.71 -13.71 3.08
CA ARG A 266 -8.54 -14.55 3.37
C ARG A 266 -8.08 -15.36 2.18
N GLU A 267 -8.85 -15.38 1.10
CA GLU A 267 -8.54 -16.06 -0.15
C GLU A 267 -8.81 -15.12 -1.33
N THR A 268 -7.90 -15.08 -2.28
CA THR A 268 -8.11 -14.35 -3.53
C THR A 268 -7.70 -15.20 -4.71
N ARG A 269 -8.39 -15.06 -5.84
CA ARG A 269 -8.06 -15.77 -7.07
C ARG A 269 -8.07 -14.88 -8.29
N TRP A 270 -6.99 -14.97 -9.06
CA TRP A 270 -6.95 -14.45 -10.42
C TRP A 270 -7.62 -15.42 -11.38
N VAL A 271 -8.67 -14.95 -12.03
CA VAL A 271 -9.28 -15.65 -13.16
C VAL A 271 -8.42 -15.37 -14.39
N ARG A 272 -8.02 -16.43 -15.09
CA ARG A 272 -7.10 -16.33 -16.23
C ARG A 272 -7.78 -16.69 -17.53
N ALA A 273 -7.29 -16.10 -18.63
CA ALA A 273 -7.72 -16.41 -19.98
C ALA A 273 -7.43 -17.89 -20.32
N SER A 274 -8.44 -18.63 -20.69
CA SER A 274 -8.32 -20.02 -21.12
C SER A 274 -7.77 -20.17 -22.56
N ARG A 275 -7.83 -19.07 -23.34
CA ARG A 275 -7.31 -18.96 -24.70
C ARG A 275 -6.88 -17.52 -25.00
N GLY A 276 -6.14 -17.31 -26.05
CA GLY A 276 -5.92 -15.99 -26.62
C GLY A 276 -7.16 -15.49 -27.38
N GLY A 277 -7.31 -14.16 -27.48
CA GLY A 277 -8.38 -13.51 -28.22
C GLY A 277 -8.72 -12.12 -27.71
N ILE A 278 -9.94 -11.66 -28.03
CA ILE A 278 -10.48 -10.38 -27.57
C ILE A 278 -11.35 -10.62 -26.35
N TRP A 279 -10.97 -10.00 -25.24
CA TRP A 279 -11.65 -10.09 -23.95
C TRP A 279 -12.76 -9.03 -23.83
N HIS A 280 -13.99 -9.48 -23.64
CA HIS A 280 -15.16 -8.67 -23.39
C HIS A 280 -15.59 -8.83 -21.94
N ARG A 281 -15.13 -7.89 -21.08
CA ARG A 281 -15.42 -7.89 -19.64
C ARG A 281 -16.84 -7.41 -19.37
N SER A 282 -17.56 -8.12 -18.48
CA SER A 282 -18.88 -7.74 -17.97
C SER A 282 -18.85 -7.31 -16.50
N ALA A 283 -17.90 -7.88 -15.71
CA ALA A 283 -17.78 -7.60 -14.29
C ALA A 283 -16.99 -6.32 -14.03
N ASN A 284 -17.40 -5.48 -13.08
CA ASN A 284 -16.77 -4.24 -12.69
C ASN A 284 -16.11 -4.36 -11.31
N LEU A 285 -15.23 -3.41 -10.96
CA LEU A 285 -14.67 -3.32 -9.61
C LEU A 285 -15.79 -3.14 -8.59
N GLY A 286 -15.73 -3.90 -7.49
CA GLY A 286 -16.73 -3.87 -6.44
C GLY A 286 -17.94 -4.75 -6.66
N ASP A 287 -18.11 -5.34 -7.83
CA ASP A 287 -19.20 -6.28 -8.07
C ASP A 287 -19.08 -7.51 -7.16
N VAL A 288 -20.17 -7.85 -6.48
CA VAL A 288 -20.30 -9.13 -5.77
C VAL A 288 -20.67 -10.22 -6.78
N VAL A 289 -19.85 -11.25 -6.85
CA VAL A 289 -20.02 -12.34 -7.80
C VAL A 289 -20.19 -13.66 -7.10
N ARG A 290 -20.98 -14.57 -7.70
CA ARG A 290 -21.20 -15.94 -7.21
C ARG A 290 -20.27 -16.92 -7.93
N HIS A 291 -20.05 -18.08 -7.32
CA HIS A 291 -19.38 -19.18 -8.00
C HIS A 291 -20.04 -19.50 -9.36
N ARG A 292 -19.24 -19.64 -10.42
CA ARG A 292 -19.66 -19.85 -11.82
C ARG A 292 -20.41 -18.69 -12.49
N GLN A 293 -20.57 -17.55 -11.82
CA GLN A 293 -21.15 -16.37 -12.48
C GLN A 293 -20.28 -15.94 -13.67
N PRO A 294 -20.88 -15.61 -14.83
CA PRO A 294 -20.13 -15.05 -15.95
C PRO A 294 -19.47 -13.70 -15.57
N LEU A 295 -18.19 -13.56 -15.90
CA LEU A 295 -17.41 -12.34 -15.74
C LEU A 295 -17.17 -11.64 -17.07
N GLY A 296 -17.46 -12.32 -18.19
CA GLY A 296 -17.28 -11.90 -19.56
C GLY A 296 -17.02 -13.09 -20.48
N PHE A 297 -16.52 -12.81 -21.69
CA PHE A 297 -16.22 -13.84 -22.68
C PHE A 297 -15.03 -13.43 -23.56
N ILE A 298 -14.35 -14.41 -24.16
CA ILE A 298 -13.25 -14.20 -25.09
C ILE A 298 -13.70 -14.68 -26.47
N THR A 299 -13.55 -13.84 -27.50
CA THR A 299 -13.78 -14.19 -28.91
C THR A 299 -12.46 -14.28 -29.69
N ASP A 300 -12.52 -14.80 -30.92
CA ASP A 300 -11.48 -14.52 -31.89
C ASP A 300 -11.59 -13.08 -32.47
N THR A 301 -10.72 -12.72 -33.39
CA THR A 301 -10.69 -11.38 -34.00
C THR A 301 -11.88 -11.09 -34.91
N PHE A 302 -12.65 -12.10 -35.31
CA PHE A 302 -13.87 -11.96 -36.09
C PHE A 302 -15.13 -11.81 -35.21
N GLY A 303 -14.98 -11.98 -33.89
CA GLY A 303 -16.08 -11.98 -32.94
C GLY A 303 -16.73 -13.34 -32.76
N ASP A 304 -16.18 -14.38 -33.41
CA ASP A 304 -16.73 -15.73 -33.40
C ASP A 304 -16.21 -16.56 -32.22
N LYS A 305 -16.83 -17.73 -32.03
CA LYS A 305 -16.42 -18.76 -31.03
C LYS A 305 -16.27 -18.20 -29.62
N PRO A 306 -17.27 -17.55 -29.04
CA PRO A 306 -17.19 -16.99 -27.70
C PRO A 306 -16.96 -18.08 -26.66
N VAL A 307 -15.93 -17.90 -25.81
CA VAL A 307 -15.66 -18.75 -24.65
C VAL A 307 -15.94 -17.96 -23.39
N GLN A 308 -16.90 -18.40 -22.59
CA GLN A 308 -17.25 -17.72 -21.33
C GLN A 308 -16.17 -17.89 -20.28
N VAL A 309 -15.88 -16.78 -19.62
CA VAL A 309 -15.02 -16.72 -18.43
C VAL A 309 -15.93 -16.58 -17.21
N ARG A 310 -15.74 -17.46 -16.21
CA ARG A 310 -16.62 -17.54 -15.03
C ARG A 310 -15.83 -17.39 -13.75
N SER A 311 -16.46 -16.88 -12.71
CA SER A 311 -15.86 -16.79 -11.38
C SER A 311 -15.62 -18.19 -10.79
N PRO A 312 -14.40 -18.46 -10.26
CA PRO A 312 -14.09 -19.74 -9.60
C PRO A 312 -14.59 -19.79 -8.15
N MET A 313 -15.07 -18.67 -7.61
CA MET A 313 -15.51 -18.54 -6.23
C MET A 313 -16.58 -17.47 -6.08
N GLU A 314 -17.26 -17.45 -4.96
CA GLU A 314 -18.06 -16.32 -4.50
C GLU A 314 -17.12 -15.25 -3.91
N GLY A 315 -17.42 -13.96 -4.11
CA GLY A 315 -16.61 -12.87 -3.57
C GLY A 315 -16.83 -11.55 -4.27
N VAL A 316 -15.90 -10.62 -4.09
CA VAL A 316 -15.91 -9.28 -4.69
C VAL A 316 -14.81 -9.16 -5.74
N VAL A 317 -15.12 -8.50 -6.84
CA VAL A 317 -14.13 -8.14 -7.88
C VAL A 317 -13.23 -7.01 -7.35
N ILE A 318 -11.99 -7.35 -7.05
CA ILE A 318 -11.00 -6.43 -6.44
C ILE A 318 -9.95 -5.91 -7.43
N GLY A 319 -9.96 -6.40 -8.65
CA GLY A 319 -9.05 -5.95 -9.71
C GLY A 319 -9.36 -6.61 -11.05
N HIS A 320 -8.92 -5.99 -12.12
CA HIS A 320 -8.99 -6.58 -13.46
C HIS A 320 -7.94 -6.02 -14.40
N GLY A 321 -7.69 -6.76 -15.50
CA GLY A 321 -6.93 -6.27 -16.65
C GLY A 321 -7.72 -5.25 -17.46
N GLN A 322 -7.02 -4.28 -18.04
CA GLN A 322 -7.60 -3.22 -18.88
C GLN A 322 -7.47 -3.55 -20.37
N ASN A 323 -6.49 -4.36 -20.76
CA ASN A 323 -6.27 -4.70 -22.14
C ASN A 323 -7.35 -5.66 -22.67
N PRO A 324 -8.00 -5.33 -23.78
CA PRO A 324 -8.95 -6.25 -24.43
C PRO A 324 -8.24 -7.39 -25.18
N LEU A 325 -7.02 -7.18 -25.69
CA LEU A 325 -6.24 -8.25 -26.30
C LEU A 325 -5.55 -9.07 -25.22
N VAL A 326 -5.83 -10.36 -25.21
CA VAL A 326 -5.30 -11.28 -24.19
C VAL A 326 -4.70 -12.53 -24.83
N ASN A 327 -3.66 -13.04 -24.15
CA ASN A 327 -3.07 -14.34 -24.45
C ASN A 327 -3.58 -15.39 -23.46
N GLN A 328 -3.47 -16.65 -23.82
CA GLN A 328 -3.76 -17.76 -22.89
C GLN A 328 -2.90 -17.60 -21.61
N GLY A 329 -3.54 -17.70 -20.44
CA GLY A 329 -2.87 -17.53 -19.15
C GLY A 329 -2.86 -16.11 -18.60
N ASP A 330 -3.21 -15.09 -19.39
CA ASP A 330 -3.28 -13.70 -18.92
C ASP A 330 -4.31 -13.55 -17.80
N ALA A 331 -3.98 -12.70 -16.81
CA ALA A 331 -4.84 -12.42 -15.68
C ALA A 331 -5.95 -11.44 -16.08
N LEU A 332 -7.20 -11.86 -15.98
CA LEU A 332 -8.39 -11.12 -16.42
C LEU A 332 -9.08 -10.37 -15.28
N VAL A 333 -9.52 -11.11 -14.27
CA VAL A 333 -10.29 -10.59 -13.13
C VAL A 333 -9.73 -11.17 -11.83
N HIS A 334 -9.61 -10.36 -10.81
CA HIS A 334 -9.19 -10.74 -9.46
C HIS A 334 -10.41 -10.71 -8.54
N VAL A 335 -10.72 -11.83 -7.91
CA VAL A 335 -11.84 -11.98 -6.97
C VAL A 335 -11.29 -12.27 -5.58
N ALA A 336 -11.89 -11.66 -4.55
CA ALA A 336 -11.53 -11.83 -3.13
C ALA A 336 -12.75 -12.19 -2.29
#